data_6e38c4047e4fd4230b7eae5fc836496f
#
_entry.id   6e38c4047e4fd4230b7eae5fc836496f
#
_cell.length_a   1.000
_cell.length_b   1.000
_cell.length_c   1.000
_cell.angle_alpha   90.00
_cell.angle_beta   90.00
_cell.angle_gamma   90.00
#
_symmetry.space_group_name_H-M   'P 1'
#
loop_
_entity.id
_entity.type
_entity.pdbx_description
1 polymer ?
#
loop_
_entity_poly.entity_id
_entity_poly.type
_entity_poly.pdbx_seq_one_letter_code
_entity_poly.pdbx_strand_id
1 'polypeptide(L)'
;MAGTAEALPHKAISEVFNGSLVEVGGKVAIAPIPLGTADLMIHHIHAFQIHVTVLILLKGVLYARSSRLIPDKASLGFRFPCDGPGRGGTCQVSSWDHVFLALFWMYNCLSIVIFHFSWKMQSDVWGLTGGNFAQSSITINGWLRDFLWAQASQVLTSYGQSISMYGLMFLGAHFIWAFSLMFLFSGRGYWQELFESIVWAHNKLKVAPTIQPRALSITQGRAVGVTHFLVGGIATTWAFFHARLFGLG
;
A
#
# COMPACT_ATOMS: atom_id res chain seq x y z
N MET A 1 -20.71 18.05 17.61
CA MET A 1 -20.48 17.17 16.46
C MET A 1 -20.67 15.69 16.76
N ALA A 2 -20.61 15.24 17.99
CA ALA A 2 -20.91 13.86 18.37
C ALA A 2 -22.34 13.42 18.03
N GLY A 3 -23.33 14.27 18.20
CA GLY A 3 -24.74 13.95 17.87
C GLY A 3 -25.02 13.75 16.37
N THR A 4 -24.23 14.35 15.49
CA THR A 4 -24.37 14.15 14.03
C THR A 4 -23.71 12.84 13.59
N ALA A 5 -22.68 12.38 14.27
CA ALA A 5 -22.03 11.11 13.99
C ALA A 5 -22.87 9.90 14.45
N GLU A 6 -23.72 10.07 15.45
CA GLU A 6 -24.69 9.05 15.89
C GLU A 6 -25.93 8.98 14.96
N ALA A 7 -26.44 10.11 14.52
CA ALA A 7 -27.69 10.14 13.75
C ALA A 7 -27.53 9.65 12.30
N LEU A 8 -26.41 9.99 11.63
CA LEU A 8 -26.15 9.60 10.26
C LEU A 8 -25.88 8.09 10.07
N PRO A 9 -25.06 7.42 10.90
CA PRO A 9 -24.88 5.98 10.80
C PRO A 9 -26.17 5.19 11.03
N HIS A 10 -27.01 5.59 11.98
CA HIS A 10 -28.27 4.92 12.26
C HIS A 10 -29.24 4.99 11.10
N LYS A 11 -29.42 6.14 10.47
CA LYS A 11 -30.31 6.26 9.32
C LYS A 11 -29.76 5.63 8.06
N ALA A 12 -28.51 5.93 7.72
CA ALA A 12 -27.92 5.44 6.50
C ALA A 12 -27.70 3.92 6.53
N ILE A 13 -27.28 3.36 7.66
CA ILE A 13 -26.97 1.94 7.78
C ILE A 13 -28.23 1.13 8.03
N SER A 14 -29.12 1.58 8.91
CA SER A 14 -30.35 0.86 9.25
C SER A 14 -31.34 0.83 8.11
N GLU A 15 -31.56 1.94 7.42
CA GLU A 15 -32.56 2.04 6.34
C GLU A 15 -32.05 1.51 5.00
N VAL A 16 -30.76 1.69 4.70
CA VAL A 16 -30.18 1.25 3.42
C VAL A 16 -29.79 -0.22 3.43
N PHE A 17 -29.33 -0.74 4.58
CA PHE A 17 -28.80 -2.10 4.65
C PHE A 17 -29.69 -3.10 5.40
N ASN A 18 -30.73 -2.65 6.06
CA ASN A 18 -31.68 -3.51 6.75
C ASN A 18 -32.74 -4.08 5.79
N GLY A 19 -32.31 -4.89 4.86
CA GLY A 19 -33.16 -5.64 3.94
C GLY A 19 -33.56 -4.92 2.65
N SER A 20 -33.41 -3.60 2.54
CA SER A 20 -33.86 -2.85 1.35
C SER A 20 -32.99 -3.05 0.12
N LEU A 21 -31.73 -3.43 0.26
CA LEU A 21 -30.88 -3.77 -0.90
C LEU A 21 -31.35 -5.05 -1.63
N VAL A 22 -31.97 -5.98 -0.91
CA VAL A 22 -32.54 -7.18 -1.51
C VAL A 22 -33.79 -6.84 -2.31
N GLU A 23 -34.59 -5.87 -1.84
CA GLU A 23 -35.81 -5.44 -2.51
C GLU A 23 -35.55 -4.53 -3.71
N VAL A 24 -34.59 -3.60 -3.58
CA VAL A 24 -34.25 -2.62 -4.64
C VAL A 24 -33.38 -3.26 -5.72
N GLY A 25 -32.50 -4.17 -5.35
CA GLY A 25 -31.57 -4.81 -6.28
C GLY A 25 -32.14 -5.96 -7.06
N GLY A 26 -33.00 -6.78 -6.50
CA GLY A 26 -33.58 -8.00 -7.11
C GLY A 26 -32.64 -8.91 -7.88
N LYS A 27 -31.42 -8.47 -8.16
CA LYS A 27 -30.44 -9.11 -9.04
C LYS A 27 -29.05 -9.23 -8.46
N VAL A 28 -28.70 -8.51 -7.42
CA VAL A 28 -27.41 -8.62 -6.76
C VAL A 28 -27.65 -9.22 -5.39
N ALA A 29 -27.75 -10.52 -5.37
CA ALA A 29 -27.88 -11.28 -4.15
C ALA A 29 -26.59 -11.29 -3.33
N ILE A 30 -26.08 -10.12 -2.97
CA ILE A 30 -25.31 -9.99 -1.78
C ILE A 30 -26.36 -9.77 -0.69
N ALA A 31 -26.71 -10.86 0.00
CA ALA A 31 -27.65 -10.83 1.12
C ALA A 31 -27.38 -9.68 2.06
N PRO A 32 -28.34 -9.19 2.86
CA PRO A 32 -28.11 -8.09 3.76
C PRO A 32 -26.83 -8.33 4.58
N ILE A 33 -25.84 -7.47 4.38
CA ILE A 33 -24.58 -7.51 5.14
C ILE A 33 -24.81 -6.65 6.36
N PRO A 34 -24.78 -7.23 7.60
CA PRO A 34 -24.93 -6.42 8.80
C PRO A 34 -23.75 -5.48 8.94
N LEU A 35 -24.02 -4.18 9.07
CA LEU A 35 -23.01 -3.17 9.29
C LEU A 35 -23.15 -2.63 10.73
N GLY A 36 -22.09 -2.79 11.51
CA GLY A 36 -22.04 -2.35 12.90
C GLY A 36 -21.00 -1.27 13.15
N THR A 37 -20.63 -1.10 14.42
CA THR A 37 -19.64 -0.09 14.84
C THR A 37 -18.26 -0.32 14.25
N ALA A 38 -17.86 -1.58 14.06
CA ALA A 38 -16.60 -1.92 13.40
C ALA A 38 -16.59 -1.45 11.95
N ASP A 39 -17.68 -1.63 11.22
CA ASP A 39 -17.82 -1.16 9.85
C ASP A 39 -17.79 0.37 9.76
N LEU A 40 -18.43 1.05 10.69
CA LEU A 40 -18.37 2.52 10.78
C LEU A 40 -16.94 3.00 10.96
N MET A 41 -16.20 2.39 11.87
CA MET A 41 -14.79 2.73 12.11
C MET A 41 -13.93 2.54 10.86
N ILE A 42 -14.04 1.38 10.21
CA ILE A 42 -13.20 1.09 9.06
C ILE A 42 -13.57 1.95 7.83
N HIS A 43 -14.84 2.31 7.65
CA HIS A 43 -15.24 3.25 6.63
C HIS A 43 -14.65 4.65 6.84
N HIS A 44 -14.54 5.08 8.08
CA HIS A 44 -13.88 6.35 8.41
C HIS A 44 -12.36 6.27 8.20
N ILE A 45 -11.75 5.11 8.41
CA ILE A 45 -10.35 4.86 8.04
C ILE A 45 -10.18 4.97 6.53
N HIS A 46 -11.06 4.37 5.73
CA HIS A 46 -11.03 4.54 4.28
C HIS A 46 -11.16 6.02 3.88
N ALA A 47 -12.10 6.72 4.49
CA ALA A 47 -12.34 8.13 4.19
C ALA A 47 -11.09 8.99 4.44
N PHE A 48 -10.45 8.87 5.61
CA PHE A 48 -9.26 9.68 5.86
C PHE A 48 -8.08 9.31 4.95
N GLN A 49 -7.90 8.03 4.65
CA GLN A 49 -6.83 7.58 3.74
C GLN A 49 -7.02 8.14 2.32
N ILE A 50 -8.25 8.14 1.81
CA ILE A 50 -8.59 8.75 0.52
C ILE A 50 -8.31 10.26 0.56
N HIS A 51 -8.73 10.96 1.62
CA HIS A 51 -8.51 12.38 1.77
C HIS A 51 -7.02 12.74 1.80
N VAL A 52 -6.19 11.98 2.52
CA VAL A 52 -4.74 12.21 2.55
C VAL A 52 -4.11 11.96 1.18
N THR A 53 -4.53 10.92 0.47
CA THR A 53 -4.04 10.64 -0.89
C THR A 53 -4.34 11.81 -1.83
N VAL A 54 -5.58 12.31 -1.79
CA VAL A 54 -6.00 13.46 -2.60
C VAL A 54 -5.26 14.74 -2.18
N LEU A 55 -5.04 14.93 -0.88
CA LEU A 55 -4.25 16.07 -0.38
C LEU A 55 -2.86 16.12 -1.02
N ILE A 56 -2.18 14.98 -1.09
CA ILE A 56 -0.83 14.92 -1.68
C ILE A 56 -0.88 15.27 -3.17
N LEU A 57 -1.84 14.74 -3.91
CA LEU A 57 -1.99 15.03 -5.33
C LEU A 57 -2.34 16.50 -5.59
N LEU A 58 -3.29 17.05 -4.84
CA LEU A 58 -3.66 18.47 -4.94
C LEU A 58 -2.51 19.38 -4.56
N LYS A 59 -1.75 19.04 -3.52
CA LYS A 59 -0.54 19.77 -3.14
C LYS A 59 0.47 19.78 -4.29
N GLY A 60 0.67 18.66 -4.96
CA GLY A 60 1.55 18.58 -6.13
C GLY A 60 1.13 19.48 -7.28
N VAL A 61 -0.18 19.62 -7.49
CA VAL A 61 -0.74 20.52 -8.51
C VAL A 61 -0.61 21.99 -8.09
N LEU A 62 -1.03 22.32 -6.87
CA LEU A 62 -1.05 23.72 -6.38
C LEU A 62 0.36 24.29 -6.21
N TYR A 63 1.33 23.47 -5.85
CA TYR A 63 2.71 23.89 -5.66
C TYR A 63 3.63 23.54 -6.84
N ALA A 64 3.06 23.21 -7.99
CA ALA A 64 3.84 22.84 -9.17
C ALA A 64 4.69 24.00 -9.71
N ARG A 65 4.19 25.23 -9.65
CA ARG A 65 4.82 26.42 -10.24
C ARG A 65 5.73 27.15 -9.27
N SER A 66 5.29 27.28 -8.02
CA SER A 66 5.99 28.06 -7.01
C SER A 66 5.55 27.68 -5.60
N SER A 67 6.39 27.99 -4.64
CA SER A 67 6.10 27.96 -3.22
C SER A 67 6.91 29.06 -2.52
N ARG A 68 6.65 29.31 -1.24
CA ARG A 68 7.53 30.20 -0.46
C ARG A 68 8.95 29.66 -0.37
N LEU A 69 9.08 28.31 -0.32
CA LEU A 69 10.38 27.65 -0.27
C LEU A 69 11.13 27.78 -1.60
N ILE A 70 10.44 27.61 -2.72
CA ILE A 70 11.01 27.64 -4.07
C ILE A 70 10.13 28.52 -4.96
N PRO A 71 10.41 29.85 -5.01
CA PRO A 71 9.57 30.78 -5.78
C PRO A 71 9.56 30.56 -7.28
N ASP A 72 10.63 29.99 -7.83
CA ASP A 72 10.79 29.73 -9.28
C ASP A 72 10.82 28.21 -9.57
N LYS A 73 9.96 27.46 -8.93
CA LYS A 73 9.91 26.00 -9.09
C LYS A 73 9.62 25.58 -10.54
N ALA A 74 8.80 26.34 -11.25
CA ALA A 74 8.43 26.02 -12.63
C ALA A 74 9.66 25.91 -13.56
N SER A 75 10.74 26.66 -13.27
CA SER A 75 11.98 26.59 -14.06
C SER A 75 12.70 25.25 -13.90
N LEU A 76 12.46 24.51 -12.82
CA LEU A 76 13.07 23.20 -12.56
C LEU A 76 12.33 22.05 -13.26
N GLY A 77 11.11 22.29 -13.74
CA GLY A 77 10.31 21.31 -14.45
C GLY A 77 9.43 20.43 -13.54
N PHE A 78 8.82 19.44 -14.15
CA PHE A 78 7.91 18.51 -13.46
C PHE A 78 8.64 17.50 -12.57
N ARG A 79 9.80 17.03 -13.02
CA ARG A 79 10.56 15.97 -12.37
C ARG A 79 12.00 16.37 -12.15
N PHE A 80 12.34 16.65 -10.92
CA PHE A 80 13.70 16.95 -10.47
C PHE A 80 13.89 16.44 -9.04
N PRO A 81 15.12 16.11 -8.62
CA PRO A 81 15.32 15.48 -7.31
C PRO A 81 15.11 16.43 -6.14
N CYS A 82 15.58 17.66 -6.26
CA CYS A 82 15.53 18.70 -5.22
C CYS A 82 16.03 20.03 -5.80
N ASP A 83 16.10 21.07 -4.95
CA ASP A 83 16.74 22.34 -5.27
C ASP A 83 17.91 22.64 -4.31
N GLY A 84 18.57 21.61 -3.84
CA GLY A 84 19.74 21.68 -2.98
C GLY A 84 19.45 21.58 -1.48
N PRO A 85 20.52 21.48 -0.65
CA PRO A 85 20.41 21.29 0.80
C PRO A 85 20.12 22.59 1.56
N GLY A 86 20.17 23.75 0.89
CA GLY A 86 19.83 25.04 1.48
C GLY A 86 18.37 25.14 1.91
N ARG A 87 18.04 26.21 2.59
CA ARG A 87 16.67 26.50 3.07
C ARG A 87 16.11 25.39 3.96
N GLY A 88 16.96 24.69 4.68
CA GLY A 88 16.60 23.56 5.52
C GLY A 88 16.41 22.23 4.80
N GLY A 89 16.62 22.18 3.49
CA GLY A 89 16.45 21.03 2.62
C GLY A 89 15.26 21.19 1.68
N THR A 90 15.41 20.70 0.46
CA THR A 90 14.41 20.84 -0.61
C THR A 90 14.06 19.51 -1.28
N CYS A 91 14.20 18.40 -0.53
CA CYS A 91 13.89 17.08 -1.06
C CYS A 91 12.42 16.95 -1.42
N GLN A 92 12.13 16.26 -2.52
CA GLN A 92 10.78 15.85 -2.90
C GLN A 92 9.77 17.00 -3.03
N VAL A 93 10.20 18.12 -3.58
CA VAL A 93 9.34 19.26 -3.82
C VAL A 93 8.72 19.26 -5.23
N SER A 94 9.19 18.40 -6.13
CA SER A 94 8.65 18.30 -7.48
C SER A 94 7.25 17.69 -7.49
N SER A 95 6.45 18.02 -8.49
CA SER A 95 5.14 17.41 -8.67
C SER A 95 5.24 15.89 -8.91
N TRP A 96 6.29 15.46 -9.58
CA TRP A 96 6.57 14.03 -9.76
C TRP A 96 6.74 13.30 -8.42
N ASP A 97 7.45 13.90 -7.46
CA ASP A 97 7.62 13.33 -6.13
C ASP A 97 6.32 13.33 -5.31
N HIS A 98 5.39 14.24 -5.58
CA HIS A 98 4.06 14.17 -4.98
C HIS A 98 3.29 12.95 -5.49
N VAL A 99 3.36 12.63 -6.77
CA VAL A 99 2.79 11.37 -7.28
C VAL A 99 3.49 10.16 -6.65
N PHE A 100 4.80 10.19 -6.56
CA PHE A 100 5.59 9.17 -5.86
C PHE A 100 5.08 8.91 -4.43
N LEU A 101 4.87 9.96 -3.65
CA LEU A 101 4.35 9.83 -2.27
C LEU A 101 2.88 9.42 -2.22
N ALA A 102 2.06 9.91 -3.16
CA ALA A 102 0.65 9.53 -3.24
C ALA A 102 0.46 8.04 -3.55
N LEU A 103 1.38 7.42 -4.28
CA LEU A 103 1.34 5.99 -4.57
C LEU A 103 1.45 5.13 -3.30
N PHE A 104 2.25 5.54 -2.32
CA PHE A 104 2.31 4.85 -1.02
C PHE A 104 0.97 4.95 -0.27
N TRP A 105 0.37 6.13 -0.27
CA TRP A 105 -0.92 6.34 0.37
C TRP A 105 -2.05 5.60 -0.34
N MET A 106 -2.03 5.57 -1.67
CA MET A 106 -2.97 4.77 -2.45
C MET A 106 -2.83 3.28 -2.11
N TYR A 107 -1.62 2.76 -2.07
CA TYR A 107 -1.35 1.38 -1.67
C TYR A 107 -1.88 1.10 -0.26
N ASN A 108 -1.61 1.98 0.70
CA ASN A 108 -2.10 1.86 2.06
C ASN A 108 -3.64 1.83 2.11
N CYS A 109 -4.30 2.72 1.39
CA CYS A 109 -5.76 2.74 1.30
C CYS A 109 -6.32 1.44 0.70
N LEU A 110 -5.81 1.01 -0.45
CA LEU A 110 -6.28 -0.19 -1.13
C LEU A 110 -6.03 -1.46 -0.30
N SER A 111 -4.91 -1.54 0.40
CA SER A 111 -4.61 -2.67 1.27
C SER A 111 -5.64 -2.80 2.40
N ILE A 112 -6.01 -1.72 3.03
CA ILE A 112 -7.01 -1.72 4.11
C ILE A 112 -8.40 -2.02 3.56
N VAL A 113 -8.74 -1.53 2.38
CA VAL A 113 -10.01 -1.87 1.70
C VAL A 113 -10.08 -3.37 1.41
N ILE A 114 -9.00 -3.96 0.90
CA ILE A 114 -8.95 -5.40 0.63
C ILE A 114 -9.03 -6.22 1.92
N PHE A 115 -8.35 -5.78 2.97
CA PHE A 115 -8.43 -6.44 4.29
C PHE A 115 -9.84 -6.38 4.86
N HIS A 116 -10.48 -5.24 4.80
CA HIS A 116 -11.87 -5.06 5.23
C HIS A 116 -12.81 -5.97 4.43
N PHE A 117 -12.72 -5.90 3.10
CA PHE A 117 -13.53 -6.75 2.22
C PHE A 117 -13.32 -8.22 2.53
N SER A 118 -12.06 -8.67 2.59
CA SER A 118 -11.72 -10.07 2.83
C SER A 118 -12.27 -10.59 4.16
N TRP A 119 -11.98 -9.89 5.23
CA TRP A 119 -12.40 -10.35 6.57
C TRP A 119 -13.91 -10.25 6.75
N LYS A 120 -14.52 -9.15 6.29
CA LYS A 120 -15.98 -8.97 6.36
C LYS A 120 -16.73 -10.06 5.61
N MET A 121 -16.34 -10.33 4.38
CA MET A 121 -16.98 -11.35 3.54
C MET A 121 -16.78 -12.76 4.10
N GLN A 122 -15.58 -13.08 4.56
CA GLN A 122 -15.32 -14.37 5.17
C GLN A 122 -16.11 -14.58 6.47
N SER A 123 -16.26 -13.54 7.26
CA SER A 123 -16.95 -13.59 8.55
C SER A 123 -18.46 -13.61 8.38
N ASP A 124 -19.01 -12.62 7.68
CA ASP A 124 -20.44 -12.33 7.75
C ASP A 124 -21.23 -12.76 6.53
N VAL A 125 -20.58 -13.11 5.42
CA VAL A 125 -21.25 -13.54 4.19
C VAL A 125 -20.96 -14.98 3.85
N TRP A 126 -19.69 -15.39 3.85
CA TRP A 126 -19.30 -16.75 3.45
C TRP A 126 -19.20 -17.74 4.61
N GLY A 127 -19.26 -17.26 5.84
CA GLY A 127 -19.27 -18.12 7.04
C GLY A 127 -18.00 -18.92 7.29
N LEU A 128 -16.85 -18.44 6.81
CA LEU A 128 -15.59 -19.18 6.88
C LEU A 128 -14.87 -19.04 8.22
N THR A 129 -15.14 -17.99 9.00
CA THR A 129 -14.39 -17.67 10.23
C THR A 129 -15.26 -17.68 11.49
N GLY A 130 -16.49 -18.14 11.40
CA GLY A 130 -17.41 -18.16 12.55
C GLY A 130 -17.98 -16.82 12.97
N GLY A 131 -17.88 -15.77 12.14
CA GLY A 131 -18.51 -14.47 12.41
C GLY A 131 -17.73 -13.57 13.37
N ASN A 132 -16.39 -13.62 13.37
CA ASN A 132 -15.56 -12.89 14.34
C ASN A 132 -15.28 -11.42 13.98
N PHE A 133 -15.64 -10.94 12.79
CA PHE A 133 -15.30 -9.59 12.33
C PHE A 133 -15.82 -8.52 13.28
N ALA A 134 -17.10 -8.53 13.61
CA ALA A 134 -17.74 -7.47 14.39
C ALA A 134 -17.09 -7.25 15.76
N GLN A 135 -16.63 -8.31 16.41
CA GLN A 135 -16.04 -8.23 17.75
C GLN A 135 -14.53 -7.99 17.73
N SER A 136 -13.82 -8.60 16.81
CA SER A 136 -12.36 -8.55 16.78
C SER A 136 -11.81 -7.36 16.01
N SER A 137 -12.52 -6.87 15.00
CA SER A 137 -12.02 -5.80 14.12
C SER A 137 -12.08 -4.40 14.72
N ILE A 138 -12.68 -4.24 15.90
CA ILE A 138 -12.74 -2.95 16.60
C ILE A 138 -11.40 -2.56 17.24
N THR A 139 -10.45 -3.46 17.32
CA THR A 139 -9.10 -3.19 17.83
C THR A 139 -8.03 -3.62 16.83
N ILE A 140 -6.89 -2.96 16.87
CA ILE A 140 -5.73 -3.32 16.04
C ILE A 140 -5.20 -4.72 16.40
N ASN A 141 -5.32 -5.13 17.67
CA ASN A 141 -4.93 -6.48 18.08
C ASN A 141 -5.76 -7.56 17.40
N GLY A 142 -7.04 -7.33 17.22
CA GLY A 142 -7.90 -8.23 16.47
C GLY A 142 -7.47 -8.37 15.00
N TRP A 143 -7.17 -7.26 14.36
CA TRP A 143 -6.65 -7.27 12.98
C TRP A 143 -5.32 -8.03 12.86
N LEU A 144 -4.40 -7.80 13.79
CA LEU A 144 -3.11 -8.49 13.78
C LEU A 144 -3.24 -9.99 14.07
N ARG A 145 -3.99 -10.36 15.11
CA ARG A 145 -4.13 -11.75 15.56
C ARG A 145 -5.10 -12.56 14.70
N ASP A 146 -6.34 -12.08 14.60
CA ASP A 146 -7.45 -12.87 14.06
C ASP A 146 -7.57 -12.78 12.54
N PHE A 147 -7.00 -11.76 11.94
CA PHE A 147 -6.96 -11.63 10.49
C PHE A 147 -5.56 -11.94 9.92
N LEU A 148 -4.55 -11.15 10.20
CA LEU A 148 -3.24 -11.31 9.56
C LEU A 148 -2.53 -12.59 10.00
N TRP A 149 -2.36 -12.78 11.30
CA TRP A 149 -1.66 -13.95 11.81
C TRP A 149 -2.39 -15.26 11.48
N ALA A 150 -3.67 -15.31 11.72
CA ALA A 150 -4.47 -16.53 11.49
C ALA A 150 -4.49 -16.92 10.03
N GLN A 151 -4.70 -15.97 9.12
CA GLN A 151 -4.79 -16.25 7.69
C GLN A 151 -3.42 -16.42 7.02
N ALA A 152 -2.39 -15.68 7.45
CA ALA A 152 -1.03 -15.89 6.95
C ALA A 152 -0.48 -17.25 7.36
N SER A 153 -0.82 -17.75 8.54
CA SER A 153 -0.46 -19.09 8.96
C SER A 153 -1.01 -20.15 8.02
N GLN A 154 -2.24 -19.99 7.54
CA GLN A 154 -2.82 -20.90 6.56
C GLN A 154 -2.07 -20.88 5.22
N VAL A 155 -1.72 -19.70 4.72
CA VAL A 155 -0.98 -19.56 3.44
C VAL A 155 0.33 -20.32 3.45
N LEU A 156 1.00 -20.38 4.61
CA LEU A 156 2.31 -21.01 4.78
C LEU A 156 2.22 -22.46 5.25
N THR A 157 1.02 -22.96 5.54
CA THR A 157 0.84 -24.36 5.98
C THR A 157 1.01 -25.32 4.82
N SER A 158 1.83 -26.32 5.01
CA SER A 158 2.10 -27.35 3.99
C SER A 158 1.30 -28.63 4.18
N TYR A 159 0.68 -28.83 5.34
CA TYR A 159 -0.06 -30.06 5.70
C TYR A 159 0.74 -31.37 5.44
N GLY A 160 2.05 -31.33 5.65
CA GLY A 160 2.94 -32.46 5.36
C GLY A 160 3.34 -32.63 3.90
N GLN A 161 2.96 -31.69 3.04
CA GLN A 161 3.29 -31.65 1.61
C GLN A 161 4.13 -30.42 1.27
N SER A 162 4.44 -30.24 0.00
CA SER A 162 5.12 -29.03 -0.47
C SER A 162 4.25 -27.79 -0.26
N ILE A 163 4.88 -26.66 0.05
CA ILE A 163 4.19 -25.39 0.12
C ILE A 163 3.46 -25.10 -1.20
N SER A 164 2.29 -24.48 -1.14
CA SER A 164 1.51 -24.16 -2.33
C SER A 164 2.18 -23.04 -3.13
N MET A 165 1.75 -22.87 -4.40
CA MET A 165 2.18 -21.76 -5.24
C MET A 165 1.86 -20.40 -4.59
N TYR A 166 0.71 -20.29 -3.91
CA TYR A 166 0.34 -19.07 -3.19
C TYR A 166 1.30 -18.78 -2.02
N GLY A 167 1.72 -19.80 -1.30
CA GLY A 167 2.73 -19.65 -0.24
C GLY A 167 4.08 -19.20 -0.79
N LEU A 168 4.53 -19.77 -1.90
CA LEU A 168 5.74 -19.35 -2.58
C LEU A 168 5.64 -17.89 -3.07
N MET A 169 4.52 -17.53 -3.67
CA MET A 169 4.26 -16.16 -4.10
C MET A 169 4.24 -15.19 -2.90
N PHE A 170 3.60 -15.58 -1.81
CA PHE A 170 3.54 -14.80 -0.59
C PHE A 170 4.93 -14.48 -0.05
N LEU A 171 5.81 -15.47 0.05
CA LEU A 171 7.18 -15.30 0.49
C LEU A 171 8.03 -14.51 -0.50
N GLY A 172 7.95 -14.84 -1.78
CA GLY A 172 8.70 -14.15 -2.83
C GLY A 172 8.29 -12.68 -2.97
N ALA A 173 7.01 -12.39 -2.86
CA ALA A 173 6.51 -11.02 -2.90
C ALA A 173 6.97 -10.19 -1.70
N HIS A 174 7.07 -10.79 -0.52
CA HIS A 174 7.69 -10.13 0.64
C HIS A 174 9.15 -9.76 0.37
N PHE A 175 9.89 -10.64 -0.29
CA PHE A 175 11.27 -10.34 -0.67
C PHE A 175 11.34 -9.14 -1.63
N ILE A 176 10.49 -9.10 -2.64
CA ILE A 176 10.43 -7.98 -3.60
C ILE A 176 10.08 -6.67 -2.88
N TRP A 177 9.11 -6.71 -1.98
CA TRP A 177 8.76 -5.55 -1.17
C TRP A 177 9.91 -5.10 -0.28
N ALA A 178 10.57 -6.02 0.43
CA ALA A 178 11.72 -5.73 1.26
C ALA A 178 12.91 -5.18 0.44
N PHE A 179 13.14 -5.73 -0.74
CA PHE A 179 14.14 -5.24 -1.69
C PHE A 179 13.91 -3.77 -2.08
N SER A 180 12.65 -3.36 -2.21
CA SER A 180 12.30 -1.97 -2.50
C SER A 180 12.82 -0.98 -1.46
N LEU A 181 12.87 -1.40 -0.19
CA LEU A 181 13.30 -0.54 0.91
C LEU A 181 14.76 -0.10 0.77
N MET A 182 15.57 -0.91 0.13
CA MET A 182 16.96 -0.56 -0.17
C MET A 182 17.05 0.67 -1.08
N PHE A 183 16.18 0.77 -2.08
CA PHE A 183 16.10 1.96 -2.96
C PHE A 183 15.50 3.16 -2.24
N LEU A 184 14.48 2.93 -1.38
CA LEU A 184 13.76 4.01 -0.73
C LEU A 184 14.54 4.67 0.41
N PHE A 185 15.32 3.89 1.16
CA PHE A 185 16.05 4.36 2.34
C PHE A 185 17.53 4.64 2.09
N SER A 186 18.09 4.25 0.95
CA SER A 186 19.47 4.57 0.59
C SER A 186 19.52 5.78 -0.36
N GLY A 187 20.72 6.25 -0.62
CA GLY A 187 20.97 7.35 -1.54
C GLY A 187 21.91 6.94 -2.68
N ARG A 188 21.89 7.72 -3.75
CA ARG A 188 22.70 7.48 -4.94
C ARG A 188 24.20 7.42 -4.66
N GLY A 189 24.69 8.21 -3.72
CA GLY A 189 26.13 8.29 -3.41
C GLY A 189 26.75 6.97 -2.98
N TYR A 190 26.07 6.23 -2.10
CA TYR A 190 26.54 4.91 -1.67
C TYR A 190 26.75 3.95 -2.86
N TRP A 191 25.79 3.92 -3.76
CA TRP A 191 25.81 3.01 -4.92
C TRP A 191 26.87 3.41 -5.93
N GLN A 192 27.08 4.70 -6.13
CA GLN A 192 28.14 5.19 -7.00
C GLN A 192 29.54 4.79 -6.49
N GLU A 193 29.77 4.91 -5.21
CA GLU A 193 31.03 4.47 -4.60
C GLU A 193 31.21 2.96 -4.66
N LEU A 194 30.12 2.19 -4.50
CA LEU A 194 30.14 0.75 -4.68
C LEU A 194 30.56 0.38 -6.11
N PHE A 195 30.00 1.02 -7.12
CA PHE A 195 30.39 0.79 -8.52
C PHE A 195 31.86 1.17 -8.78
N GLU A 196 32.34 2.24 -8.16
CA GLU A 196 33.76 2.60 -8.28
C GLU A 196 34.67 1.49 -7.77
N SER A 197 34.32 0.87 -6.66
CA SER A 197 35.09 -0.26 -6.11
C SER A 197 35.03 -1.51 -7.01
N ILE A 198 33.86 -1.78 -7.59
CA ILE A 198 33.68 -2.89 -8.53
C ILE A 198 34.48 -2.65 -9.82
N VAL A 199 34.46 -1.44 -10.35
CA VAL A 199 35.25 -1.05 -11.52
C VAL A 199 36.76 -1.21 -11.24
N TRP A 200 37.23 -0.85 -10.06
CA TRP A 200 38.61 -1.07 -9.66
C TRP A 200 39.00 -2.55 -9.78
N ALA A 201 38.17 -3.45 -9.26
CA ALA A 201 38.44 -4.89 -9.34
C ALA A 201 38.52 -5.39 -10.80
N HIS A 202 37.59 -4.92 -11.63
CA HIS A 202 37.58 -5.27 -13.07
C HIS A 202 38.81 -4.72 -13.81
N ASN A 203 39.26 -3.52 -13.45
CA ASN A 203 40.50 -2.94 -14.00
C ASN A 203 41.72 -3.78 -13.65
N LYS A 204 41.78 -4.32 -12.43
CA LYS A 204 42.87 -5.20 -12.02
C LYS A 204 42.95 -6.48 -12.86
N LEU A 205 41.78 -6.98 -13.28
CA LEU A 205 41.66 -8.16 -14.15
C LEU A 205 41.74 -7.82 -15.64
N LYS A 206 41.87 -6.54 -15.99
CA LYS A 206 41.88 -6.03 -17.40
C LYS A 206 40.58 -6.35 -18.16
N VAL A 207 39.46 -6.41 -17.46
CA VAL A 207 38.12 -6.70 -18.02
C VAL A 207 37.13 -5.59 -17.71
N ALA A 208 37.60 -4.37 -17.47
CA ALA A 208 36.73 -3.23 -17.23
C ALA A 208 35.85 -2.92 -18.43
N PRO A 209 34.56 -2.65 -18.24
CA PRO A 209 33.67 -2.31 -19.33
C PRO A 209 34.03 -0.95 -19.94
N THR A 210 33.85 -0.82 -21.26
CA THR A 210 34.07 0.45 -21.97
C THR A 210 33.09 1.52 -21.50
N ILE A 211 31.81 1.12 -21.31
CA ILE A 211 30.80 1.97 -20.69
C ILE A 211 30.90 1.81 -19.20
N GLN A 212 31.34 2.86 -18.52
CA GLN A 212 31.50 2.83 -17.07
C GLN A 212 30.14 2.77 -16.36
N PRO A 213 29.95 1.83 -15.43
CA PRO A 213 28.71 1.74 -14.65
C PRO A 213 28.52 2.97 -13.75
N ARG A 214 27.31 3.41 -13.66
CA ARG A 214 26.88 4.54 -12.83
C ARG A 214 25.68 4.14 -12.00
N ALA A 215 25.56 4.72 -10.81
CA ALA A 215 24.35 4.58 -10.01
C ALA A 215 23.14 5.19 -10.75
N LEU A 216 21.97 4.71 -10.42
CA LEU A 216 20.72 5.29 -10.90
C LEU A 216 20.63 6.76 -10.45
N SER A 217 19.96 7.58 -11.24
CA SER A 217 19.64 8.95 -10.79
C SER A 217 18.76 8.91 -9.53
N ILE A 218 18.72 10.00 -8.79
CA ILE A 218 17.89 10.09 -7.57
C ILE A 218 16.42 9.79 -7.89
N THR A 219 15.89 10.42 -8.94
CA THR A 219 14.49 10.20 -9.36
C THR A 219 14.26 8.78 -9.87
N GLN A 220 15.21 8.21 -10.60
CA GLN A 220 15.12 6.83 -11.05
C GLN A 220 15.13 5.84 -9.87
N GLY A 221 15.96 6.08 -8.88
CA GLY A 221 15.98 5.27 -7.65
C GLY A 221 14.65 5.31 -6.91
N ARG A 222 14.02 6.48 -6.82
CA ARG A 222 12.67 6.62 -6.26
C ARG A 222 11.62 5.85 -7.07
N ALA A 223 11.68 5.92 -8.40
CA ALA A 223 10.77 5.20 -9.28
C ALA A 223 10.91 3.68 -9.13
N VAL A 224 12.14 3.17 -9.13
CA VAL A 224 12.41 1.74 -8.95
C VAL A 224 11.95 1.27 -7.56
N GLY A 225 12.22 2.06 -6.54
CA GLY A 225 11.81 1.77 -5.17
C GLY A 225 10.30 1.65 -5.04
N VAL A 226 9.54 2.66 -5.47
CA VAL A 226 8.07 2.62 -5.35
C VAL A 226 7.45 1.53 -6.22
N THR A 227 8.01 1.25 -7.40
CA THR A 227 7.52 0.18 -8.27
C THR A 227 7.67 -1.19 -7.59
N HIS A 228 8.84 -1.49 -7.04
CA HIS A 228 9.05 -2.75 -6.32
C HIS A 228 8.22 -2.84 -5.03
N PHE A 229 8.04 -1.72 -4.33
CA PHE A 229 7.17 -1.64 -3.17
C PHE A 229 5.71 -2.00 -3.54
N LEU A 230 5.18 -1.40 -4.59
CA LEU A 230 3.81 -1.66 -5.06
C LEU A 230 3.65 -3.10 -5.56
N VAL A 231 4.55 -3.56 -6.42
CA VAL A 231 4.47 -4.91 -7.00
C VAL A 231 4.58 -5.97 -5.89
N GLY A 232 5.56 -5.84 -5.01
CA GLY A 232 5.74 -6.78 -3.91
C GLY A 232 4.58 -6.77 -2.93
N GLY A 233 4.09 -5.60 -2.54
CA GLY A 233 2.96 -5.47 -1.63
C GLY A 233 1.65 -5.97 -2.22
N ILE A 234 1.35 -5.64 -3.47
CA ILE A 234 0.14 -6.10 -4.17
C ILE A 234 0.18 -7.61 -4.37
N ALA A 235 1.31 -8.17 -4.81
CA ALA A 235 1.46 -9.61 -4.99
C ALA A 235 1.34 -10.38 -3.67
N THR A 236 1.86 -9.84 -2.57
CA THR A 236 1.69 -10.40 -1.22
C THR A 236 0.21 -10.49 -0.84
N THR A 237 -0.52 -9.39 -1.00
CA THR A 237 -1.95 -9.32 -0.69
C THR A 237 -2.76 -10.24 -1.61
N TRP A 238 -2.41 -10.31 -2.90
CA TRP A 238 -3.05 -11.21 -3.85
C TRP A 238 -2.89 -12.67 -3.45
N ALA A 239 -1.68 -13.09 -3.12
CA ALA A 239 -1.39 -14.46 -2.72
C ALA A 239 -2.12 -14.85 -1.42
N PHE A 240 -2.06 -13.97 -0.44
CA PHE A 240 -2.73 -14.12 0.84
C PHE A 240 -4.25 -14.31 0.68
N PHE A 241 -4.90 -13.44 -0.07
CA PHE A 241 -6.35 -13.48 -0.28
C PHE A 241 -6.78 -14.70 -1.08
N HIS A 242 -6.09 -15.03 -2.16
CA HIS A 242 -6.46 -16.17 -3.02
C HIS A 242 -6.20 -17.51 -2.35
N ALA A 243 -5.11 -17.63 -1.59
CA ALA A 243 -4.87 -18.82 -0.79
C ALA A 243 -6.01 -19.08 0.20
N ARG A 244 -6.49 -18.02 0.83
CA ARG A 244 -7.60 -18.11 1.77
C ARG A 244 -8.91 -18.53 1.09
N LEU A 245 -9.23 -17.93 -0.07
CA LEU A 245 -10.45 -18.24 -0.81
C LEU A 245 -10.49 -19.69 -1.29
N PHE A 246 -9.36 -20.22 -1.75
CA PHE A 246 -9.28 -21.58 -2.27
C PHE A 246 -8.95 -22.62 -1.19
N GLY A 247 -8.80 -22.20 0.07
CA GLY A 247 -8.45 -23.11 1.16
C GLY A 247 -7.06 -23.73 1.02
N LEU A 248 -6.15 -23.06 0.29
CA LEU A 248 -4.80 -23.54 0.03
C LEU A 248 -3.79 -22.85 0.94
N GLY A 249 -2.91 -23.63 1.52
CA GLY A 249 -1.82 -23.16 2.33
C GLY A 249 -0.48 -23.64 1.84
#